data_192eea4a8886eb9c5b5820f37d88d643
#
_entry.id   192eea4a8886eb9c5b5820f37d88d643
#
_cell.length_a   1.000
_cell.length_b   1.000
_cell.length_c   1.000
_cell.angle_alpha   90.00
_cell.angle_beta   90.00
_cell.angle_gamma   90.00
#
_symmetry.space_group_name_H-M   'P 1'
#
loop_
_entity.id
_entity.type
_entity.pdbx_description
1 polymer ?
#
loop_
_entity_poly.entity_id
_entity_poly.type
_entity_poly.pdbx_seq_one_letter_code
_entity_poly.pdbx_strand_id
1 'polypeptide(L)'
;KGKPVAFASRSSTSGYLIPTWDMMKKGLIGSQKSLTDFFSLTLYGTGYVSAVEKVLSGEVEAAAVSDYVFKGNNQYLDDAQKAQLRIVQEQGPVPAHTLCARSTLSQSDRKILQDALLSMNQGNPELRDRIFNGELIVVDQDKHLEVTREALAFQKKLKP
;
A
#
# COMPACT_ATOMS: atom_id res chain seq x y z
N LYS A 1 6.74 -16.98 11.46
CA LYS A 1 6.90 -18.12 10.56
C LYS A 1 5.86 -19.19 10.89
N GLY A 2 5.37 -19.91 9.87
CA GLY A 2 4.42 -21.02 10.06
C GLY A 2 2.99 -20.60 10.40
N LYS A 3 2.66 -19.31 10.34
CA LYS A 3 1.33 -18.77 10.64
C LYS A 3 0.61 -18.38 9.36
N PRO A 4 -0.73 -18.46 9.30
CA PRO A 4 -1.50 -18.01 8.16
C PRO A 4 -1.54 -16.46 8.10
N VAL A 5 -1.47 -15.90 6.88
CA VAL A 5 -1.47 -14.46 6.63
C VAL A 5 -2.41 -14.08 5.50
N ALA A 6 -3.02 -12.90 5.59
CA ALA A 6 -3.74 -12.27 4.50
C ALA A 6 -2.98 -11.05 3.96
N PHE A 7 -2.92 -10.95 2.64
CA PHE A 7 -2.50 -9.75 1.93
C PHE A 7 -3.71 -9.03 1.34
N ALA A 8 -3.66 -7.70 1.22
CA ALA A 8 -4.79 -6.94 0.71
C ALA A 8 -5.17 -7.33 -0.72
N SER A 9 -4.18 -7.40 -1.62
CA SER A 9 -4.29 -7.98 -2.96
C SER A 9 -2.89 -8.14 -3.56
N ARG A 10 -2.75 -8.92 -4.62
CA ARG A 10 -1.45 -9.12 -5.32
C ARG A 10 -0.91 -7.83 -5.97
N SER A 11 -1.77 -6.86 -6.27
CA SER A 11 -1.41 -5.56 -6.85
C SER A 11 -1.24 -4.45 -5.82
N SER A 12 -1.49 -4.71 -4.53
CA SER A 12 -1.39 -3.69 -3.49
C SER A 12 0.07 -3.37 -3.16
N THR A 13 0.44 -2.09 -3.23
CA THR A 13 1.79 -1.63 -2.87
C THR A 13 2.05 -1.85 -1.38
N SER A 14 1.22 -1.28 -0.51
CA SER A 14 1.38 -1.37 0.95
C SER A 14 0.92 -2.70 1.55
N GLY A 15 -0.09 -3.34 0.94
CA GLY A 15 -0.65 -4.59 1.45
C GLY A 15 -0.07 -5.86 0.84
N TYR A 16 0.94 -5.77 -0.02
CA TYR A 16 1.62 -6.93 -0.60
C TYR A 16 3.05 -6.64 -1.04
N LEU A 17 3.25 -5.69 -1.95
CA LEU A 17 4.54 -5.46 -2.60
C LEU A 17 5.63 -5.08 -1.58
N ILE A 18 5.41 -4.05 -0.77
CA ILE A 18 6.38 -3.58 0.23
C ILE A 18 6.61 -4.60 1.34
N PRO A 19 5.56 -5.22 1.94
CA PRO A 19 5.74 -6.31 2.90
C PRO A 19 6.59 -7.47 2.37
N THR A 20 6.31 -7.95 1.16
CA THR A 20 7.08 -9.05 0.57
C THR A 20 8.51 -8.64 0.23
N TRP A 21 8.72 -7.42 -0.27
CA TRP A 21 10.05 -6.87 -0.51
C TRP A 21 10.88 -6.76 0.77
N ASP A 22 10.29 -6.29 1.87
CA ASP A 22 10.98 -6.23 3.17
C ASP A 22 11.35 -7.63 3.67
N MET A 23 10.46 -8.61 3.52
CA MET A 23 10.77 -10.00 3.84
C MET A 23 11.89 -10.57 2.97
N MET A 24 11.93 -10.22 1.68
CA MET A 24 13.02 -10.62 0.78
C MET A 24 14.35 -9.99 1.17
N LYS A 25 14.38 -8.70 1.53
CA LYS A 25 15.59 -8.04 2.04
C LYS A 25 16.14 -8.72 3.31
N LYS A 26 15.24 -9.25 4.14
CA LYS A 26 15.59 -10.00 5.34
C LYS A 26 15.92 -11.48 5.09
N GLY A 27 15.90 -11.93 3.84
CA GLY A 27 16.19 -13.33 3.46
C GLY A 27 15.16 -14.35 3.96
N LEU A 28 13.95 -13.89 4.31
CA LEU A 28 12.86 -14.74 4.79
C LEU A 28 12.17 -15.47 3.65
N ILE A 29 12.03 -14.81 2.50
CA ILE A 29 11.52 -15.33 1.23
C ILE A 29 12.46 -14.90 0.09
N GLY A 30 12.30 -15.43 -1.12
CA GLY A 30 13.13 -15.05 -2.27
C GLY A 30 13.03 -16.05 -3.42
N SER A 31 14.08 -16.11 -4.25
CA SER A 31 14.13 -17.00 -5.42
C SER A 31 14.12 -18.50 -5.05
N GLN A 32 14.58 -18.84 -3.85
CA GLN A 32 14.62 -20.24 -3.37
C GLN A 32 13.59 -20.55 -2.28
N LYS A 33 12.97 -19.53 -1.70
CA LYS A 33 12.00 -19.63 -0.60
C LYS A 33 10.74 -18.86 -0.97
N SER A 34 9.65 -19.55 -1.18
CA SER A 34 8.35 -18.94 -1.50
C SER A 34 7.67 -18.37 -0.24
N LEU A 35 6.54 -17.70 -0.43
CA LEU A 35 5.68 -17.27 0.67
C LEU A 35 5.19 -18.47 1.50
N THR A 36 4.91 -19.60 0.84
CA THR A 36 4.43 -20.83 1.51
C THR A 36 5.52 -21.57 2.29
N ASP A 37 6.80 -21.28 2.04
CA ASP A 37 7.89 -21.78 2.89
C ASP A 37 8.00 -21.00 4.23
N PHE A 38 7.44 -19.80 4.26
CA PHE A 38 7.44 -18.94 5.45
C PHE A 38 6.10 -18.96 6.19
N PHE A 39 4.98 -18.84 5.48
CA PHE A 39 3.62 -18.86 6.01
C PHE A 39 2.99 -20.23 5.79
N SER A 40 2.16 -20.70 6.74
CA SER A 40 1.40 -21.94 6.55
C SER A 40 0.29 -21.80 5.52
N LEU A 41 -0.25 -20.58 5.34
CA LEU A 41 -1.29 -20.25 4.38
C LEU A 41 -1.15 -18.77 3.98
N THR A 42 -1.32 -18.45 2.72
CA THR A 42 -1.40 -17.08 2.22
C THR A 42 -2.74 -16.85 1.53
N LEU A 43 -3.51 -15.92 2.05
CA LEU A 43 -4.78 -15.49 1.48
C LEU A 43 -4.66 -14.09 0.91
N TYR A 44 -5.58 -13.74 0.03
CA TYR A 44 -5.66 -12.42 -0.57
C TYR A 44 -7.08 -11.87 -0.38
N GLY A 45 -7.16 -10.64 0.08
CA GLY A 45 -8.42 -9.90 0.11
C GLY A 45 -8.75 -9.26 -1.24
N THR A 46 -9.89 -8.62 -1.31
CA THR A 46 -10.26 -7.68 -2.38
C THR A 46 -9.79 -6.26 -2.09
N GLY A 47 -9.21 -6.04 -0.90
CA GLY A 47 -8.69 -4.78 -0.39
C GLY A 47 -8.24 -4.92 1.06
N TYR A 48 -7.94 -3.80 1.70
CA TYR A 48 -7.42 -3.79 3.07
C TYR A 48 -8.44 -4.29 4.09
N VAL A 49 -9.69 -3.82 4.00
CA VAL A 49 -10.75 -4.19 4.96
C VAL A 49 -10.98 -5.70 4.93
N SER A 50 -11.14 -6.29 3.75
CA SER A 50 -11.35 -7.74 3.62
C SER A 50 -10.15 -8.58 4.12
N ALA A 51 -8.94 -8.04 4.05
CA ALA A 51 -7.77 -8.70 4.64
C ALA A 51 -7.81 -8.66 6.18
N VAL A 52 -8.24 -7.54 6.76
CA VAL A 52 -8.43 -7.40 8.22
C VAL A 52 -9.58 -8.27 8.72
N GLU A 53 -10.69 -8.33 7.99
CA GLU A 53 -11.83 -9.19 8.33
C GLU A 53 -11.43 -10.66 8.48
N LYS A 54 -10.47 -11.14 7.68
CA LYS A 54 -9.91 -12.49 7.82
C LYS A 54 -9.16 -12.70 9.14
N VAL A 55 -8.56 -11.64 9.69
CA VAL A 55 -7.96 -11.71 11.04
C VAL A 55 -9.05 -11.74 12.12
N LEU A 56 -10.04 -10.85 12.00
CA LEU A 56 -11.14 -10.75 12.95
C LEU A 56 -12.01 -12.01 13.00
N SER A 57 -12.17 -12.68 11.86
CA SER A 57 -12.86 -13.98 11.79
C SER A 57 -12.03 -15.18 12.26
N GLY A 58 -10.73 -14.98 12.51
CA GLY A 58 -9.82 -16.07 12.89
C GLY A 58 -9.36 -16.96 11.72
N GLU A 59 -9.65 -16.57 10.47
CA GLU A 59 -9.22 -17.30 9.27
C GLU A 59 -7.69 -17.22 9.08
N VAL A 60 -7.09 -16.10 9.48
CA VAL A 60 -5.64 -15.88 9.49
C VAL A 60 -5.20 -15.19 10.79
N GLU A 61 -3.90 -15.28 11.12
CA GLU A 61 -3.37 -14.67 12.33
C GLU A 61 -2.81 -13.24 12.10
N ALA A 62 -2.58 -12.84 10.86
CA ALA A 62 -2.09 -11.50 10.53
C ALA A 62 -2.57 -11.05 9.15
N ALA A 63 -2.62 -9.73 8.95
CA ALA A 63 -2.88 -9.12 7.65
C ALA A 63 -1.89 -8.00 7.37
N ALA A 64 -1.50 -7.85 6.10
CA ALA A 64 -0.71 -6.73 5.62
C ALA A 64 -1.64 -5.69 4.97
N VAL A 65 -1.67 -4.49 5.54
CA VAL A 65 -2.54 -3.39 5.12
C VAL A 65 -1.80 -2.05 5.20
N SER A 66 -2.38 -1.00 4.63
CA SER A 66 -1.89 0.35 4.85
C SER A 66 -2.19 0.82 6.28
N ASP A 67 -1.31 1.61 6.86
CA ASP A 67 -1.41 2.10 8.24
C ASP A 67 -2.65 2.95 8.49
N TYR A 68 -3.12 3.70 7.49
CA TYR A 68 -4.33 4.52 7.61
C TYR A 68 -5.60 3.69 7.85
N VAL A 69 -5.59 2.41 7.51
CA VAL A 69 -6.73 1.50 7.79
C VAL A 69 -6.91 1.32 9.29
N PHE A 70 -5.82 1.25 10.03
CA PHE A 70 -5.82 1.13 11.49
C PHE A 70 -5.81 2.50 12.19
N LYS A 71 -4.99 3.43 11.70
CA LYS A 71 -4.79 4.76 12.30
C LYS A 71 -5.85 5.79 11.88
N GLY A 72 -6.64 5.51 10.84
CA GLY A 72 -7.68 6.41 10.32
C GLY A 72 -8.88 6.57 11.27
N ASN A 73 -9.66 7.63 11.05
CA ASN A 73 -10.84 8.00 11.84
C ASN A 73 -12.02 7.06 11.55
N ASN A 74 -12.02 5.83 12.04
CA ASN A 74 -13.12 4.85 11.96
C ASN A 74 -13.79 4.69 10.57
N GLN A 75 -13.13 5.15 9.52
CA GLN A 75 -13.61 5.06 8.15
C GLN A 75 -13.58 3.61 7.63
N TYR A 76 -12.61 2.83 8.10
CA TYR A 76 -12.36 1.46 7.63
C TYR A 76 -12.63 0.42 8.71
N LEU A 77 -12.31 0.72 9.96
CA LEU A 77 -12.51 -0.13 11.13
C LEU A 77 -13.10 0.71 12.25
N ASP A 78 -14.10 0.18 12.91
CA ASP A 78 -14.65 0.77 14.14
C ASP A 78 -13.74 0.49 15.37
N ASP A 79 -14.07 1.13 16.49
CA ASP A 79 -13.28 1.00 17.72
C ASP A 79 -13.30 -0.41 18.29
N ALA A 80 -14.40 -1.14 18.15
CA ALA A 80 -14.52 -2.51 18.62
C ALA A 80 -13.65 -3.48 17.81
N GLN A 81 -13.57 -3.25 16.50
CA GLN A 81 -12.67 -3.99 15.60
C GLN A 81 -11.20 -3.66 15.90
N LYS A 82 -10.87 -2.36 16.07
CA LYS A 82 -9.50 -1.94 16.40
C LYS A 82 -9.03 -2.49 17.74
N ALA A 83 -9.91 -2.60 18.74
CA ALA A 83 -9.59 -3.16 20.04
C ALA A 83 -9.20 -4.65 20.02
N GLN A 84 -9.60 -5.39 18.99
CA GLN A 84 -9.25 -6.80 18.79
C GLN A 84 -7.92 -6.98 18.03
N LEU A 85 -7.34 -5.90 17.53
CA LEU A 85 -6.16 -5.91 16.66
C LEU A 85 -4.97 -5.26 17.35
N ARG A 86 -3.77 -5.63 16.89
CA ARG A 86 -2.54 -4.95 17.27
C ARG A 86 -1.61 -4.81 16.07
N ILE A 87 -0.86 -3.75 16.02
CA ILE A 87 0.22 -3.59 15.05
C ILE A 87 1.39 -4.48 15.49
N VAL A 88 1.76 -5.43 14.64
CA VAL A 88 2.88 -6.35 14.88
C VAL A 88 4.18 -5.76 14.35
N GLN A 89 4.12 -5.07 13.19
CA GLN A 89 5.25 -4.46 12.53
C GLN A 89 4.80 -3.32 11.62
N GLU A 90 5.52 -2.24 11.61
CA GLU A 90 5.40 -1.17 10.62
C GLU A 90 6.52 -1.32 9.57
N GLN A 91 6.17 -1.10 8.31
CA GLN A 91 7.07 -1.23 7.17
C GLN A 91 6.90 -0.01 6.25
N GLY A 92 7.96 0.35 5.56
CA GLY A 92 7.94 1.49 4.65
C GLY A 92 9.15 2.40 4.83
N PRO A 93 9.07 3.65 4.39
CA PRO A 93 7.87 4.34 3.90
C PRO A 93 7.34 3.77 2.58
N VAL A 94 6.02 3.86 2.40
CA VAL A 94 5.35 3.59 1.13
C VAL A 94 5.11 4.93 0.45
N PRO A 95 5.51 5.13 -0.82
CA PRO A 95 5.24 6.38 -1.53
C PRO A 95 3.75 6.69 -1.57
N ALA A 96 3.40 7.96 -1.35
CA ALA A 96 2.02 8.43 -1.49
C ALA A 96 1.51 8.24 -2.93
N HIS A 97 0.19 8.21 -3.09
CA HIS A 97 -0.42 8.10 -4.41
C HIS A 97 0.01 9.26 -5.32
N THR A 98 0.19 8.96 -6.61
CA THR A 98 0.57 9.92 -7.62
C THR A 98 -0.50 10.07 -8.68
N LEU A 99 -0.69 11.30 -9.15
CA LEU A 99 -1.46 11.59 -10.36
C LEU A 99 -0.50 11.59 -11.54
N CYS A 100 -0.77 10.75 -12.52
CA CYS A 100 0.09 10.57 -13.69
C CYS A 100 -0.60 11.09 -14.95
N ALA A 101 0.11 11.93 -15.71
CA ALA A 101 -0.32 12.35 -17.03
C ALA A 101 0.28 11.43 -18.11
N ARG A 102 -0.45 11.21 -19.19
CA ARG A 102 0.06 10.48 -20.37
C ARG A 102 1.28 11.19 -20.97
N SER A 103 2.27 10.44 -21.38
CA SER A 103 3.44 10.99 -22.11
C SER A 103 3.08 11.64 -23.45
N THR A 104 1.95 11.25 -24.06
CA THR A 104 1.41 11.81 -25.31
C THR A 104 0.72 13.16 -25.15
N LEU A 105 0.41 13.60 -23.91
CA LEU A 105 -0.11 14.95 -23.69
C LEU A 105 0.98 16.00 -23.99
N SER A 106 0.57 17.10 -24.58
CA SER A 106 1.47 18.22 -24.83
C SER A 106 2.04 18.77 -23.51
N GLN A 107 3.17 19.42 -23.56
CA GLN A 107 3.76 20.06 -22.38
C GLN A 107 2.85 21.14 -21.80
N SER A 108 2.15 21.89 -22.66
CA SER A 108 1.18 22.91 -22.24
C SER A 108 0.00 22.27 -21.50
N ASP A 109 -0.58 21.18 -22.02
CA ASP A 109 -1.71 20.51 -21.36
C ASP A 109 -1.30 19.93 -20.01
N ARG A 110 -0.11 19.32 -19.94
CA ARG A 110 0.42 18.81 -18.66
C ARG A 110 0.59 19.93 -17.64
N LYS A 111 1.08 21.10 -18.07
CA LYS A 111 1.21 22.27 -17.19
C LYS A 111 -0.14 22.78 -16.71
N ILE A 112 -1.14 22.88 -17.60
CA ILE A 112 -2.51 23.29 -17.25
C ILE A 112 -3.10 22.34 -16.21
N LEU A 113 -3.00 21.03 -16.42
CA LEU A 113 -3.49 20.02 -15.47
C LEU A 113 -2.78 20.13 -14.11
N GLN A 114 -1.47 20.29 -14.11
CA GLN A 114 -0.69 20.43 -12.88
C GLN A 114 -1.10 21.69 -12.12
N ASP A 115 -1.23 22.83 -12.79
CA ASP A 115 -1.61 24.10 -12.16
C ASP A 115 -3.04 24.03 -11.61
N ALA A 116 -3.97 23.41 -12.36
CA ALA A 116 -5.34 23.22 -11.91
C ALA A 116 -5.41 22.36 -10.64
N LEU A 117 -4.65 21.26 -10.59
CA LEU A 117 -4.59 20.39 -9.41
C LEU A 117 -3.98 21.13 -8.21
N LEU A 118 -2.84 21.81 -8.41
CA LEU A 118 -2.18 22.55 -7.34
C LEU A 118 -3.02 23.72 -6.82
N SER A 119 -3.84 24.36 -7.68
CA SER A 119 -4.75 25.42 -7.26
C SER A 119 -5.81 24.96 -6.25
N MET A 120 -6.11 23.67 -6.19
CA MET A 120 -7.02 23.11 -5.18
C MET A 120 -6.50 23.25 -3.75
N ASN A 121 -5.18 23.35 -3.57
CA ASN A 121 -4.59 23.51 -2.23
C ASN A 121 -5.11 24.76 -1.50
N GLN A 122 -5.35 25.83 -2.22
CA GLN A 122 -5.85 27.08 -1.66
C GLN A 122 -7.31 27.34 -2.06
N GLY A 123 -7.69 27.04 -3.31
CA GLY A 123 -8.99 27.36 -3.87
C GLY A 123 -10.12 26.46 -3.36
N ASN A 124 -9.83 25.19 -3.07
CA ASN A 124 -10.84 24.25 -2.55
C ASN A 124 -10.20 23.16 -1.69
N PRO A 125 -9.66 23.50 -0.50
CA PRO A 125 -8.97 22.55 0.35
C PRO A 125 -9.89 21.44 0.87
N GLU A 126 -11.17 21.72 1.10
CA GLU A 126 -12.13 20.70 1.54
C GLU A 126 -12.34 19.61 0.47
N LEU A 127 -12.56 19.99 -0.79
CA LEU A 127 -12.70 19.04 -1.89
C LEU A 127 -11.40 18.26 -2.10
N ARG A 128 -10.24 18.94 -2.05
CA ARG A 128 -8.92 18.32 -2.14
C ARG A 128 -8.77 17.23 -1.07
N ASP A 129 -9.08 17.52 0.19
CA ASP A 129 -8.92 16.57 1.30
C ASP A 129 -9.89 15.39 1.19
N ARG A 130 -11.11 15.62 0.66
CA ARG A 130 -12.07 14.54 0.40
C ARG A 130 -11.61 13.60 -0.72
N ILE A 131 -10.91 14.10 -1.73
CA ILE A 131 -10.47 13.31 -2.89
C ILE A 131 -9.09 12.71 -2.66
N PHE A 132 -8.14 13.49 -2.14
CA PHE A 132 -6.72 13.13 -2.10
C PHE A 132 -6.18 12.93 -0.69
N ASN A 133 -6.95 13.25 0.33
CA ASN A 133 -6.59 13.11 1.75
C ASN A 133 -5.31 13.87 2.13
N GLY A 134 -5.07 15.03 1.52
CA GLY A 134 -3.92 15.87 1.86
C GLY A 134 -3.50 16.82 0.74
N GLU A 135 -2.46 17.58 1.01
CA GLU A 135 -1.93 18.59 0.09
C GLU A 135 -1.31 17.95 -1.17
N LEU A 136 -1.59 18.55 -2.33
CA LEU A 136 -1.01 18.17 -3.61
C LEU A 136 0.33 18.90 -3.81
N ILE A 137 1.36 18.13 -4.12
CA ILE A 137 2.70 18.67 -4.40
C ILE A 137 3.27 18.08 -5.69
N VAL A 138 4.17 18.82 -6.32
CA VAL A 138 4.95 18.28 -7.45
C VAL A 138 6.05 17.38 -6.92
N VAL A 139 6.17 16.19 -7.47
CA VAL A 139 7.21 15.24 -7.10
C VAL A 139 8.12 14.92 -8.30
N ASP A 140 9.38 14.67 -8.00
CA ASP A 140 10.28 13.99 -8.92
C ASP A 140 9.88 12.50 -8.95
N GLN A 141 9.37 12.06 -10.11
CA GLN A 141 8.85 10.70 -10.23
C GLN A 141 9.92 9.62 -9.99
N ASP A 142 11.17 9.89 -10.32
CA ASP A 142 12.22 8.88 -10.22
C ASP A 142 12.58 8.66 -8.76
N LYS A 143 12.73 9.74 -7.99
CA LYS A 143 12.94 9.68 -6.54
C LYS A 143 11.70 9.13 -5.81
N HIS A 144 10.52 9.63 -6.17
CA HIS A 144 9.28 9.24 -5.49
C HIS A 144 8.94 7.75 -5.66
N LEU A 145 9.22 7.19 -6.85
CA LEU A 145 8.90 5.80 -7.17
C LEU A 145 10.07 4.83 -7.02
N GLU A 146 11.25 5.28 -6.54
CA GLU A 146 12.45 4.47 -6.43
C GLU A 146 12.20 3.16 -5.65
N VAL A 147 11.69 3.28 -4.44
CA VAL A 147 11.37 2.12 -3.57
C VAL A 147 10.38 1.17 -4.23
N THR A 148 9.36 1.70 -4.91
CA THR A 148 8.37 0.88 -5.60
C THR A 148 9.00 0.13 -6.80
N ARG A 149 9.88 0.78 -7.55
CA ARG A 149 10.61 0.15 -8.67
C ARG A 149 11.53 -0.95 -8.18
N GLU A 150 12.26 -0.73 -7.10
CA GLU A 150 13.09 -1.75 -6.47
C GLU A 150 12.26 -2.94 -6.00
N ALA A 151 11.17 -2.69 -5.29
CA ALA A 151 10.28 -3.73 -4.81
C ALA A 151 9.70 -4.57 -5.98
N LEU A 152 9.29 -3.93 -7.07
CA LEU A 152 8.82 -4.61 -8.29
C LEU A 152 9.93 -5.45 -8.95
N ALA A 153 11.17 -4.96 -8.97
CA ALA A 153 12.31 -5.70 -9.50
C ALA A 153 12.60 -6.95 -8.66
N PHE A 154 12.44 -6.86 -7.34
CA PHE A 154 12.56 -8.00 -6.44
C PHE A 154 11.40 -8.98 -6.58
N GLN A 155 10.16 -8.49 -6.72
CA GLN A 155 8.99 -9.34 -6.88
C GLN A 155 9.10 -10.31 -8.08
N LYS A 156 9.71 -9.86 -9.19
CA LYS A 156 9.98 -10.71 -10.36
C LYS A 156 10.90 -11.89 -10.05
N LYS A 157 11.65 -11.84 -8.96
CA LYS A 157 12.57 -12.89 -8.50
C LYS A 157 11.96 -13.79 -7.42
N LEU A 158 10.74 -13.49 -6.98
CA LEU A 158 10.06 -14.30 -5.97
C LEU A 158 9.68 -15.64 -6.60
N LYS A 159 9.99 -16.71 -5.88
CA LYS A 159 9.53 -18.06 -6.24
C LYS A 159 8.00 -18.08 -6.20
N PRO A 160 7.32 -18.57 -7.25
CA PRO A 160 5.87 -18.69 -7.30
C PRO A 160 5.31 -19.61 -6.19
#